data_34c3b3401cd7ccdd2b74915cbeb62424
#
_entry.id   34c3b3401cd7ccdd2b74915cbeb62424
#
_cell.length_a   1.000
_cell.length_b   1.000
_cell.length_c   1.000
_cell.angle_alpha   90.00
_cell.angle_beta   90.00
_cell.angle_gamma   90.00
#
_symmetry.space_group_name_H-M   'P 1'
#
loop_
_entity.id
_entity.type
_entity.pdbx_description
1 polymer ?
#
loop_
_entity_poly.entity_id
_entity_poly.type
_entity_poly.pdbx_seq_one_letter_code
_entity_poly.pdbx_strand_id
1 'polypeptide(L)'
;LLRMTGLSNGAFSYQLTFLDHSGKIRVNRVNKRVTRYFSYDVTLHESYVIGLLRQETTRKIIMYVLENGSCGFNDIMIHTKKVPSTISWHLARLKAANIVMVLKQKESTYYEIGMDRLILQDLLSKYKSSFTEKIVDDYVDMVNEF
;
A
#
# COMPACT_ATOMS: atom_id res chain seq x y z
N LEU A 1 6.49 -14.52 -3.10
CA LEU A 1 7.80 -14.42 -3.75
C LEU A 1 8.45 -15.80 -3.92
N LEU A 2 8.68 -16.57 -2.86
CA LEU A 2 9.36 -17.88 -2.96
C LEU A 2 8.70 -18.83 -3.98
N ARG A 3 7.37 -18.95 -3.96
CA ARG A 3 6.62 -19.82 -4.89
C ARG A 3 6.73 -19.37 -6.35
N MET A 4 7.00 -18.09 -6.60
CA MET A 4 7.11 -17.52 -7.95
C MET A 4 8.50 -17.72 -8.55
N THR A 5 9.53 -17.93 -7.73
CA THR A 5 10.92 -18.06 -8.21
C THR A 5 11.34 -19.50 -8.48
N GLY A 6 10.59 -20.48 -8.00
CA GLY A 6 10.98 -21.90 -8.08
C GLY A 6 12.25 -22.27 -7.29
N LEU A 7 12.80 -21.33 -6.50
CA LEU A 7 14.02 -21.55 -5.74
C LEU A 7 13.73 -22.27 -4.42
N SER A 8 14.70 -23.00 -3.91
CA SER A 8 14.66 -23.52 -2.55
C SER A 8 14.71 -22.36 -1.53
N ASN A 9 14.20 -22.59 -0.30
CA ASN A 9 14.24 -21.57 0.77
C ASN A 9 15.64 -21.01 1.02
N GLY A 10 16.67 -21.87 1.00
CA GLY A 10 18.04 -21.46 1.22
C GLY A 10 18.58 -20.58 0.08
N ALA A 11 18.38 -21.00 -1.17
CA ALA A 11 18.80 -20.24 -2.34
C ALA A 11 18.09 -18.88 -2.41
N PHE A 12 16.79 -18.86 -2.13
CA PHE A 12 16.00 -17.63 -2.11
C PHE A 12 16.48 -16.66 -1.03
N SER A 13 16.72 -17.14 0.20
CA SER A 13 17.24 -16.31 1.28
C SER A 13 18.64 -15.77 0.96
N TYR A 14 19.50 -16.59 0.37
CA TYR A 14 20.84 -16.16 -0.07
C TYR A 14 20.74 -15.02 -1.12
N GLN A 15 19.89 -15.19 -2.13
CA GLN A 15 19.71 -14.15 -3.17
C GLN A 15 19.16 -12.85 -2.59
N LEU A 16 18.21 -12.91 -1.68
CA LEU A 16 17.67 -11.72 -1.00
C LEU A 16 18.73 -11.01 -0.17
N THR A 17 19.55 -11.75 0.57
CA THR A 17 20.66 -11.21 1.35
C THR A 17 21.69 -10.56 0.43
N PHE A 18 22.05 -11.18 -0.69
CA PHE A 18 22.96 -10.63 -1.68
C PHE A 18 22.42 -9.32 -2.28
N LEU A 19 21.14 -9.28 -2.66
CA LEU A 19 20.49 -8.08 -3.21
C LEU A 19 20.42 -6.94 -2.19
N ASP A 20 20.19 -7.24 -0.92
CA ASP A 20 20.17 -6.27 0.16
C ASP A 20 21.56 -5.68 0.40
N HIS A 21 22.61 -6.53 0.53
CA HIS A 21 23.99 -6.08 0.70
C HIS A 21 24.54 -5.31 -0.54
N SER A 22 24.09 -5.67 -1.74
CA SER A 22 24.48 -4.96 -2.96
C SER A 22 23.72 -3.64 -3.18
N GLY A 23 22.83 -3.26 -2.25
CA GLY A 23 22.02 -2.04 -2.33
C GLY A 23 20.99 -2.04 -3.47
N LYS A 24 20.63 -3.22 -3.98
CA LYS A 24 19.62 -3.35 -5.05
C LYS A 24 18.19 -3.36 -4.51
N ILE A 25 18.02 -3.83 -3.30
CA ILE A 25 16.73 -3.85 -2.61
C ILE A 25 16.87 -3.25 -1.22
N ARG A 26 15.74 -2.79 -0.69
CA ARG A 26 15.59 -2.35 0.70
C ARG A 26 14.62 -3.28 1.42
N VAL A 27 15.03 -3.74 2.59
CA VAL A 27 14.23 -4.63 3.43
C VAL A 27 13.51 -3.81 4.51
N ASN A 28 12.18 -3.88 4.52
CA ASN A 28 11.36 -3.29 5.58
C ASN A 28 10.68 -4.39 6.40
N ARG A 29 11.08 -4.52 7.66
CA ARG A 29 10.48 -5.44 8.62
C ARG A 29 9.35 -4.74 9.38
N VAL A 30 8.11 -4.96 8.94
CA VAL A 30 6.93 -4.33 9.55
C VAL A 30 6.65 -4.91 10.94
N ASN A 31 6.88 -6.21 11.12
CA ASN A 31 6.82 -6.93 12.39
C ASN A 31 7.56 -8.28 12.25
N LYS A 32 7.56 -9.10 13.33
CA LYS A 32 8.24 -10.42 13.32
C LYS A 32 7.73 -11.40 12.24
N ARG A 33 6.55 -11.15 11.64
CA ARG A 33 5.90 -12.07 10.68
C ARG A 33 5.89 -11.54 9.25
N VAL A 34 6.11 -10.24 9.05
CA VAL A 34 5.97 -9.60 7.73
C VAL A 34 7.23 -8.82 7.40
N THR A 35 7.94 -9.30 6.40
CA THR A 35 9.08 -8.62 5.77
C THR A 35 8.68 -8.22 4.35
N ARG A 36 8.95 -6.98 3.99
CA ARG A 36 8.67 -6.43 2.66
C ARG A 36 9.98 -6.03 2.00
N TYR A 37 10.08 -6.29 0.71
CA TYR A 37 11.22 -5.96 -0.13
C TYR A 37 10.80 -4.90 -1.15
N PHE A 38 11.63 -3.87 -1.31
CA PHE A 38 11.40 -2.75 -2.21
C PHE A 38 12.65 -2.49 -3.04
N SER A 39 12.51 -1.87 -4.21
CA SER A 39 13.64 -1.33 -4.95
C SER A 39 14.37 -0.27 -4.09
N TYR A 40 15.66 -0.12 -4.26
CA TYR A 40 16.49 0.76 -3.41
C TYR A 40 16.13 2.24 -3.55
N ASP A 41 15.60 2.65 -4.70
CA ASP A 41 15.12 4.00 -5.01
C ASP A 41 13.85 4.40 -4.24
N VAL A 42 13.15 3.42 -3.62
CA VAL A 42 11.96 3.66 -2.80
C VAL A 42 12.38 4.04 -1.38
N THR A 43 12.00 5.21 -0.91
CA THR A 43 12.25 5.66 0.47
C THR A 43 11.48 4.83 1.50
N LEU A 44 11.91 4.89 2.77
CA LEU A 44 11.18 4.18 3.86
C LEU A 44 9.74 4.67 3.98
N HIS A 45 9.50 5.98 3.80
CA HIS A 45 8.17 6.56 3.85
C HIS A 45 7.30 6.08 2.68
N GLU A 46 7.81 6.13 1.46
CA GLU A 46 7.12 5.60 0.28
C GLU A 46 6.82 4.11 0.41
N SER A 47 7.76 3.32 0.93
CA SER A 47 7.57 1.89 1.16
C SER A 47 6.44 1.61 2.16
N TYR A 48 6.28 2.46 3.17
CA TYR A 48 5.18 2.37 4.13
C TYR A 48 3.84 2.70 3.45
N VAL A 49 3.78 3.81 2.69
CA VAL A 49 2.58 4.22 1.95
C VAL A 49 2.18 3.15 0.92
N ILE A 50 3.11 2.65 0.11
CA ILE A 50 2.86 1.56 -0.83
C ILE A 50 2.34 0.32 -0.10
N GLY A 51 2.88 0.02 1.09
CA GLY A 51 2.40 -1.06 1.94
C GLY A 51 0.95 -0.89 2.38
N LEU A 52 0.51 0.33 2.66
CA LEU A 52 -0.89 0.64 2.97
C LEU A 52 -1.78 0.50 1.72
N LEU A 53 -1.31 0.95 0.56
CA LEU A 53 -2.03 0.87 -0.72
C LEU A 53 -2.28 -0.56 -1.20
N ARG A 54 -1.55 -1.57 -0.69
CA ARG A 54 -1.83 -2.99 -0.97
C ARG A 54 -3.18 -3.45 -0.41
N GLN A 55 -3.72 -2.75 0.58
CA GLN A 55 -5.00 -3.09 1.18
C GLN A 55 -6.14 -2.43 0.40
N GLU A 56 -7.05 -3.23 -0.13
CA GLU A 56 -8.18 -2.76 -0.94
C GLU A 56 -9.02 -1.69 -0.23
N THR A 57 -9.33 -1.91 1.05
CA THR A 57 -10.11 -0.96 1.86
C THR A 57 -9.40 0.39 1.98
N THR A 58 -8.07 0.39 2.17
CA THR A 58 -7.26 1.62 2.21
C THR A 58 -7.36 2.39 0.89
N ARG A 59 -7.23 1.70 -0.25
CA ARG A 59 -7.38 2.33 -1.57
C ARG A 59 -8.77 2.92 -1.77
N LYS A 60 -9.82 2.18 -1.41
CA LYS A 60 -11.21 2.67 -1.49
C LYS A 60 -11.41 3.94 -0.68
N ILE A 61 -10.86 4.01 0.54
CA ILE A 61 -10.94 5.21 1.38
C ILE A 61 -10.23 6.38 0.70
N ILE A 62 -8.97 6.20 0.26
CA ILE A 62 -8.18 7.25 -0.38
C ILE A 62 -8.89 7.78 -1.63
N MET A 63 -9.35 6.89 -2.51
CA MET A 63 -10.03 7.29 -3.75
C MET A 63 -11.30 8.07 -3.45
N TYR A 64 -12.11 7.61 -2.50
CA TYR A 64 -13.34 8.28 -2.11
C TYR A 64 -13.08 9.70 -1.56
N VAL A 65 -12.08 9.85 -0.69
CA VAL A 65 -11.70 11.16 -0.15
C VAL A 65 -11.11 12.08 -1.23
N LEU A 66 -10.32 11.54 -2.17
CA LEU A 66 -9.80 12.31 -3.31
C LEU A 66 -10.91 12.86 -4.21
N GLU A 67 -11.93 12.03 -4.49
CA GLU A 67 -13.05 12.40 -5.37
C GLU A 67 -13.99 13.42 -4.73
N ASN A 68 -14.24 13.29 -3.42
CA ASN A 68 -15.24 14.11 -2.73
C ASN A 68 -14.63 15.30 -1.93
N GLY A 69 -13.30 15.34 -1.80
CA GLY A 69 -12.57 16.39 -1.08
C GLY A 69 -12.61 16.20 0.43
N SER A 70 -13.75 16.43 1.06
CA SER A 70 -13.96 16.28 2.50
C SER A 70 -15.10 15.31 2.78
N CYS A 71 -14.86 14.28 3.59
CA CYS A 71 -15.81 13.19 3.84
C CYS A 71 -15.98 12.91 5.33
N GLY A 72 -17.23 12.68 5.75
CA GLY A 72 -17.54 12.21 7.09
C GLY A 72 -17.22 10.72 7.28
N PHE A 73 -17.12 10.30 8.53
CA PHE A 73 -16.84 8.89 8.87
C PHE A 73 -17.94 7.94 8.32
N ASN A 74 -19.21 8.34 8.45
CA ASN A 74 -20.33 7.54 7.97
C ASN A 74 -20.32 7.40 6.44
N ASP A 75 -19.95 8.45 5.71
CA ASP A 75 -19.89 8.42 4.25
C ASP A 75 -18.84 7.41 3.77
N ILE A 76 -17.66 7.44 4.40
CA ILE A 76 -16.57 6.48 4.14
C ILE A 76 -17.02 5.05 4.46
N MET A 77 -17.71 4.85 5.58
CA MET A 77 -18.21 3.55 6.01
C MET A 77 -19.24 2.97 4.99
N ILE A 78 -20.17 3.79 4.56
CA ILE A 78 -21.21 3.41 3.56
C ILE A 78 -20.55 3.07 2.23
N HIS A 79 -19.63 3.93 1.74
CA HIS A 79 -18.94 3.71 0.47
C HIS A 79 -18.10 2.43 0.47
N THR A 80 -17.38 2.17 1.55
CA THR A 80 -16.48 1.01 1.64
C THR A 80 -17.20 -0.28 2.00
N LYS A 81 -18.43 -0.20 2.51
CA LYS A 81 -19.24 -1.32 3.04
C LYS A 81 -18.50 -2.11 4.13
N LYS A 82 -17.77 -1.40 5.00
CA LYS A 82 -17.01 -1.99 6.12
C LYS A 82 -17.54 -1.52 7.46
N VAL A 83 -17.32 -2.36 8.48
CA VAL A 83 -17.73 -2.06 9.86
C VAL A 83 -16.89 -0.91 10.46
N PRO A 84 -17.44 -0.15 11.44
CA PRO A 84 -16.77 1.02 12.02
C PRO A 84 -15.36 0.75 12.53
N SER A 85 -15.11 -0.38 13.19
CA SER A 85 -13.80 -0.74 13.72
C SER A 85 -12.75 -0.91 12.64
N THR A 86 -13.12 -1.49 11.50
CA THR A 86 -12.25 -1.63 10.33
C THR A 86 -11.89 -0.26 9.75
N ILE A 87 -12.88 0.61 9.57
CA ILE A 87 -12.65 1.97 9.03
C ILE A 87 -11.78 2.79 9.98
N SER A 88 -12.06 2.77 11.28
CA SER A 88 -11.24 3.46 12.29
C SER A 88 -9.77 3.01 12.24
N TRP A 89 -9.53 1.72 12.10
CA TRP A 89 -8.19 1.16 12.01
C TRP A 89 -7.44 1.63 10.75
N HIS A 90 -8.10 1.64 9.58
CA HIS A 90 -7.51 2.15 8.35
C HIS A 90 -7.24 3.65 8.41
N LEU A 91 -8.21 4.44 8.88
CA LEU A 91 -8.07 5.89 9.03
C LEU A 91 -6.95 6.28 9.99
N ALA A 92 -6.80 5.56 11.12
CA ALA A 92 -5.70 5.78 12.04
C ALA A 92 -4.32 5.61 11.37
N ARG A 93 -4.18 4.60 10.51
CA ARG A 93 -2.94 4.34 9.76
C ARG A 93 -2.69 5.36 8.66
N LEU A 94 -3.74 5.75 7.94
CA LEU A 94 -3.66 6.80 6.93
C LEU A 94 -3.29 8.15 7.54
N LYS A 95 -3.82 8.46 8.72
CA LYS A 95 -3.45 9.65 9.49
C LYS A 95 -2.00 9.59 9.95
N ALA A 96 -1.54 8.46 10.49
CA ALA A 96 -0.16 8.27 10.91
C ALA A 96 0.85 8.40 9.74
N ALA A 97 0.42 8.07 8.53
CA ALA A 97 1.20 8.25 7.30
C ALA A 97 1.09 9.65 6.69
N ASN A 98 0.35 10.57 7.30
CA ASN A 98 0.01 11.90 6.77
C ASN A 98 -0.68 11.88 5.39
N ILE A 99 -1.31 10.78 5.03
CA ILE A 99 -2.09 10.67 3.78
C ILE A 99 -3.44 11.33 3.95
N VAL A 100 -4.05 11.17 5.14
CA VAL A 100 -5.33 11.75 5.49
C VAL A 100 -5.16 12.64 6.72
N MET A 101 -5.75 13.81 6.68
CA MET A 101 -5.88 14.73 7.81
C MET A 101 -7.31 14.74 8.34
N VAL A 102 -7.45 15.11 9.61
CA VAL A 102 -8.73 15.16 10.30
C VAL A 102 -9.09 16.62 10.57
N LEU A 103 -10.24 17.04 10.08
CA LEU A 103 -10.81 18.34 10.34
C LEU A 103 -11.99 18.20 11.29
N LYS A 104 -11.95 18.95 12.39
CA LYS A 104 -13.08 19.07 13.31
C LYS A 104 -13.84 20.35 13.02
N GLN A 105 -15.10 20.23 12.63
CA GLN A 105 -16.01 21.35 12.41
C GLN A 105 -17.21 21.18 13.33
N LYS A 106 -17.34 22.08 14.31
CA LYS A 106 -18.38 22.02 15.36
C LYS A 106 -18.38 20.62 16.02
N GLU A 107 -19.45 19.87 15.86
CA GLU A 107 -19.61 18.52 16.44
C GLU A 107 -19.28 17.38 15.45
N SER A 108 -18.88 17.72 14.23
CA SER A 108 -18.61 16.74 13.16
C SER A 108 -17.12 16.63 12.86
N THR A 109 -16.72 15.41 12.51
CA THR A 109 -15.35 15.08 12.11
C THR A 109 -15.32 14.73 10.62
N TYR A 110 -14.44 15.40 9.89
CA TYR A 110 -14.23 15.19 8.47
C TYR A 110 -12.80 14.74 8.19
N TYR A 111 -12.63 14.05 7.09
CA TYR A 111 -11.36 13.51 6.60
C TYR A 111 -11.07 14.09 5.23
N GLU A 112 -9.86 14.60 5.05
CA GLU A 112 -9.36 15.16 3.79
C GLU A 112 -7.99 14.57 3.47
N ILE A 113 -7.55 14.68 2.21
CA ILE A 113 -6.18 14.33 1.84
C ILE A 113 -5.23 15.36 2.44
N GLY A 114 -4.33 14.90 3.30
CA GLY A 114 -3.30 15.73 3.96
C GLY A 114 -1.97 15.76 3.22
N MET A 115 -1.76 14.81 2.30
CA MET A 115 -0.56 14.73 1.46
C MET A 115 -0.75 15.56 0.19
N ASP A 116 0.36 16.06 -0.38
CA ASP A 116 0.32 16.69 -1.71
C ASP A 116 -0.28 15.73 -2.74
N ARG A 117 -1.25 16.23 -3.51
CA ARG A 117 -2.02 15.42 -4.47
C ARG A 117 -1.14 14.83 -5.57
N LEU A 118 -0.12 15.56 -6.02
CA LEU A 118 0.80 15.09 -7.06
C LEU A 118 1.67 13.94 -6.53
N ILE A 119 2.16 14.06 -5.30
CA ILE A 119 2.91 12.99 -4.63
C ILE A 119 2.04 11.76 -4.47
N LEU A 120 0.80 11.90 -4.02
CA LEU A 120 -0.11 10.79 -3.84
C LEU A 120 -0.47 10.12 -5.17
N GLN A 121 -0.68 10.90 -6.24
CA GLN A 121 -0.92 10.37 -7.58
C GLN A 121 0.29 9.61 -8.13
N ASP A 122 1.51 10.11 -7.91
CA ASP A 122 2.74 9.41 -8.28
C ASP A 122 2.87 8.06 -7.55
N LEU A 123 2.61 8.04 -6.24
CA LEU A 123 2.62 6.80 -5.45
C LEU A 123 1.55 5.80 -5.90
N LEU A 124 0.35 6.28 -6.21
CA LEU A 124 -0.73 5.44 -6.75
C LEU A 124 -0.38 4.89 -8.14
N SER A 125 0.29 5.68 -8.97
CA SER A 125 0.78 5.26 -10.29
C SER A 125 1.85 4.18 -10.18
N LYS A 126 2.85 4.38 -9.32
CA LYS A 126 3.89 3.39 -9.02
C LYS A 126 3.31 2.09 -8.48
N TYR A 127 2.31 2.18 -7.60
CA TYR A 127 1.60 1.01 -7.11
C TYR A 127 0.85 0.29 -8.24
N LYS A 128 0.16 1.04 -9.12
CA LYS A 128 -0.61 0.48 -10.24
C LYS A 128 0.30 -0.23 -11.26
N SER A 129 1.45 0.34 -11.60
CA SER A 129 2.42 -0.29 -12.50
C SER A 129 2.93 -1.61 -11.93
N SER A 130 3.33 -1.64 -10.66
CA SER A 130 3.80 -2.85 -9.99
C SER A 130 2.71 -3.94 -9.91
N PHE A 131 1.45 -3.55 -9.81
CA PHE A 131 0.32 -4.48 -9.82
C PHE A 131 0.00 -5.00 -11.23
N THR A 132 0.14 -4.15 -12.25
CA THR A 132 -0.08 -4.53 -13.65
C THR A 132 1.00 -5.48 -14.14
N GLU A 133 2.25 -5.23 -13.81
CA GLU A 133 3.37 -6.15 -14.09
C GLU A 133 3.12 -7.52 -13.46
N LYS A 134 2.70 -7.56 -12.21
CA LYS A 134 2.37 -8.82 -11.54
C LYS A 134 1.22 -9.58 -12.21
N ILE A 135 0.16 -8.90 -12.66
CA ILE A 135 -0.94 -9.55 -13.38
C ILE A 135 -0.47 -10.10 -14.73
N VAL A 136 0.39 -9.36 -15.43
CA VAL A 136 0.96 -9.81 -16.70
C VAL A 136 1.86 -11.04 -16.48
N ASP A 137 2.72 -11.01 -15.47
CA ASP A 137 3.59 -12.15 -15.14
C ASP A 137 2.75 -13.38 -14.73
N ASP A 138 1.77 -13.22 -13.84
CA ASP A 138 0.87 -14.29 -13.41
C ASP A 138 0.07 -14.86 -14.61
N TYR A 139 -0.31 -14.02 -15.60
CA TYR A 139 -1.00 -14.45 -16.81
C TYR A 139 -0.07 -15.19 -17.77
N VAL A 140 1.15 -14.70 -17.96
CA VAL A 140 2.16 -15.35 -18.81
C VAL A 140 2.53 -16.74 -18.25
N ASP A 141 2.71 -16.84 -16.93
CA ASP A 141 3.01 -18.10 -16.27
C ASP A 141 1.84 -19.09 -16.44
N MET A 142 0.60 -18.64 -16.28
CA MET A 142 -0.60 -19.47 -16.49
C MET A 142 -0.70 -19.98 -17.94
N VAL A 143 -0.35 -19.15 -18.93
CA VAL A 143 -0.38 -19.55 -20.35
C VAL A 143 0.74 -20.54 -20.69
N ASN A 144 1.90 -20.42 -20.04
CA ASN A 144 3.03 -21.33 -20.27
C ASN A 144 2.89 -22.69 -19.57
N GLU A 145 1.96 -22.83 -18.60
CA GLU A 145 1.62 -24.12 -17.97
C GLU A 145 0.65 -24.97 -18.80
N PHE A 146 0.10 -24.45 -19.88
CA PHE A 146 -0.74 -25.15 -20.86
C PHE A 146 0.02 -25.43 -22.15
#